data_fc819f1e754902ad8d907b0287a31ebc
#
_entry.id   fc819f1e754902ad8d907b0287a31ebc
#
_cell.length_a   1.000
_cell.length_b   1.000
_cell.length_c   1.000
_cell.angle_alpha   90.00
_cell.angle_beta   90.00
_cell.angle_gamma   90.00
#
_symmetry.space_group_name_H-M   'P 1'
#
loop_
_entity.id
_entity.type
_entity.pdbx_description
1 polymer ?
#
loop_
_entity_poly.entity_id
_entity_poly.type
_entity_poly.pdbx_seq_one_letter_code
_entity_poly.pdbx_strand_id
1 'polypeptide(L)'
;MEHVVGIGGVFFKARDPKALAAWYREHLGVPVEPEHTYGAFTSAAAGEQAVWSAFPADTSYFGPGPAPFMVNYRVRNLDAMLAQLRAAGARVEDRVDDYDFGRFGWATDPEGNRFELWEPRSSGPG
;
A
#
# COMPACT_ATOMS: atom_id res chain seq x y z
N MET A 1 1.37 20.28 9.74
CA MET A 1 1.80 19.55 8.55
C MET A 1 1.62 18.05 8.77
N GLU A 2 1.03 17.38 7.80
CA GLU A 2 0.84 15.93 7.89
C GLU A 2 2.13 15.20 7.59
N HIS A 3 2.32 14.05 8.23
CA HIS A 3 3.48 13.20 8.02
C HIS A 3 3.03 11.77 7.75
N VAL A 4 3.82 11.05 6.96
CA VAL A 4 3.70 9.60 6.88
C VAL A 4 4.09 9.02 8.23
N VAL A 5 3.27 8.10 8.75
CA VAL A 5 3.50 7.51 10.07
C VAL A 5 3.99 6.06 10.00
N GLY A 6 4.20 5.54 8.82
CA GLY A 6 4.78 4.20 8.64
C GLY A 6 4.55 3.67 7.25
N ILE A 7 5.20 2.56 6.95
CA ILE A 7 4.96 1.81 5.72
C ILE A 7 3.76 0.91 5.96
N GLY A 8 2.73 1.08 5.13
CA GLY A 8 1.53 0.26 5.21
C GLY A 8 1.61 -1.00 4.38
N GLY A 9 2.48 -1.01 3.38
CA GLY A 9 2.65 -2.21 2.57
C GLY A 9 3.64 -2.03 1.43
N VAL A 10 4.08 -3.16 0.89
CA VAL A 10 4.92 -3.21 -0.29
C VAL A 10 4.29 -4.19 -1.28
N PHE A 11 4.11 -3.75 -2.51
CA PHE A 11 3.43 -4.51 -3.54
C PHE A 11 4.38 -4.77 -4.70
N PHE A 12 4.38 -5.99 -5.21
CA PHE A 12 5.28 -6.40 -6.30
C PHE A 12 4.49 -6.94 -7.47
N LYS A 13 4.96 -6.67 -8.68
CA LYS A 13 4.47 -7.35 -9.87
C LYS A 13 5.14 -8.73 -9.97
N ALA A 14 4.39 -9.75 -10.33
CA ALA A 14 4.89 -11.11 -10.45
C ALA A 14 4.30 -11.78 -11.67
N ARG A 15 5.11 -12.57 -12.37
CA ARG A 15 4.61 -13.40 -13.46
C ARG A 15 3.66 -14.48 -12.96
N ASP A 16 3.94 -14.99 -11.78
CA ASP A 16 3.09 -15.98 -11.11
C ASP A 16 2.95 -15.55 -9.64
N PRO A 17 1.94 -14.73 -9.33
CA PRO A 17 1.78 -14.21 -7.95
C PRO A 17 1.66 -15.29 -6.89
N LYS A 18 0.94 -16.39 -7.16
CA LYS A 18 0.80 -17.47 -6.19
C LYS A 18 2.11 -18.18 -5.93
N ALA A 19 2.88 -18.45 -6.97
CA ALA A 19 4.18 -19.10 -6.81
C ALA A 19 5.15 -18.19 -6.07
N LEU A 20 5.15 -16.89 -6.37
CA LEU A 20 6.02 -15.95 -5.66
C LEU A 20 5.63 -15.86 -4.19
N ALA A 21 4.34 -15.75 -3.90
CA ALA A 21 3.86 -15.68 -2.51
C ALA A 21 4.23 -16.95 -1.74
N ALA A 22 4.08 -18.12 -2.37
CA ALA A 22 4.47 -19.39 -1.74
C ALA A 22 5.96 -19.42 -1.44
N TRP A 23 6.79 -18.93 -2.35
CA TRP A 23 8.24 -18.88 -2.15
C TRP A 23 8.60 -18.03 -0.93
N TYR A 24 7.99 -16.85 -0.82
CA TYR A 24 8.24 -15.95 0.33
C TYR A 24 7.75 -16.57 1.62
N ARG A 25 6.62 -17.25 1.60
CA ARG A 25 6.11 -17.94 2.79
C ARG A 25 7.07 -19.05 3.23
N GLU A 26 7.52 -19.87 2.28
CA GLU A 26 8.33 -21.06 2.60
C GLU A 26 9.76 -20.71 3.00
N HIS A 27 10.34 -19.70 2.38
CA HIS A 27 11.76 -19.41 2.55
C HIS A 27 12.06 -18.22 3.44
N LEU A 28 11.11 -17.30 3.58
CA LEU A 28 11.29 -16.10 4.41
C LEU A 28 10.27 -15.98 5.54
N GLY A 29 9.31 -16.89 5.60
CA GLY A 29 8.32 -16.83 6.67
C GLY A 29 7.35 -15.67 6.59
N VAL A 30 7.17 -15.08 5.38
CA VAL A 30 6.17 -14.04 5.21
C VAL A 30 4.78 -14.64 5.48
N PRO A 31 3.93 -13.99 6.28
CA PRO A 31 2.66 -14.57 6.71
C PRO A 31 1.59 -14.54 5.61
N VAL A 32 1.83 -15.25 4.53
CA VAL A 32 0.88 -15.46 3.44
C VAL A 32 0.19 -16.78 3.68
N GLU A 33 -1.14 -16.77 3.67
CA GLU A 33 -1.89 -18.02 3.79
C GLU A 33 -1.84 -18.80 2.48
N PRO A 34 -1.94 -20.15 2.55
CA PRO A 34 -1.97 -20.97 1.33
C PRO A 34 -3.02 -20.49 0.35
N GLU A 35 -2.67 -20.49 -0.93
CA GLU A 35 -3.53 -20.07 -2.04
C GLU A 35 -3.78 -18.55 -2.12
N HIS A 36 -3.21 -17.77 -1.20
CA HIS A 36 -3.30 -16.33 -1.27
C HIS A 36 -2.04 -15.73 -1.90
N THR A 37 -2.16 -14.51 -2.39
CA THR A 37 -1.06 -13.75 -2.98
C THR A 37 -0.62 -12.59 -2.10
N TYR A 38 -1.15 -12.50 -0.89
CA TYR A 38 -0.85 -11.41 0.04
C TYR A 38 -0.86 -11.92 1.47
N GLY A 39 -0.22 -11.15 2.34
CA GLY A 39 -0.24 -11.41 3.77
C GLY A 39 -0.01 -10.10 4.52
N ALA A 40 -0.15 -10.13 5.83
CA ALA A 40 0.02 -8.95 6.65
C ALA A 40 0.86 -9.27 7.88
N PHE A 41 1.84 -8.39 8.13
CA PHE A 41 2.57 -8.40 9.39
C PHE A 41 1.82 -7.51 10.38
N THR A 42 1.73 -7.93 11.62
CA THR A 42 1.11 -7.12 12.67
C THR A 42 2.16 -6.78 13.72
N SER A 43 2.32 -5.47 13.98
CA SER A 43 3.19 -5.04 15.07
C SER A 43 2.44 -5.25 16.39
N ALA A 44 3.00 -6.06 17.27
CA ALA A 44 2.36 -6.35 18.56
C ALA A 44 2.22 -5.09 19.43
N ALA A 45 3.19 -4.19 19.34
CA ALA A 45 3.21 -3.00 20.19
C ALA A 45 2.15 -1.98 19.82
N ALA A 46 1.81 -1.86 18.54
CA ALA A 46 0.90 -0.81 18.06
C ALA A 46 -0.35 -1.36 17.36
N GLY A 47 -0.44 -2.67 17.15
CA GLY A 47 -1.55 -3.24 16.40
C GLY A 47 -1.57 -2.84 14.94
N GLU A 48 -0.51 -2.23 14.45
CA GLU A 48 -0.41 -1.78 13.07
C GLU A 48 -0.08 -2.94 12.14
N GLN A 49 -0.64 -2.89 10.94
CA GLN A 49 -0.38 -3.90 9.93
C GLN A 49 0.43 -3.33 8.79
N ALA A 50 1.31 -4.15 8.24
CA ALA A 50 2.00 -3.87 6.98
C ALA A 50 1.72 -5.03 6.03
N VAL A 51 1.29 -4.71 4.82
CA VAL A 51 0.86 -5.70 3.85
C VAL A 51 1.99 -6.03 2.89
N TRP A 52 2.19 -7.32 2.62
CA TRP A 52 3.01 -7.81 1.53
C TRP A 52 2.05 -8.39 0.48
N SER A 53 2.18 -8.00 -0.78
CA SER A 53 1.26 -8.48 -1.81
C SER A 53 1.95 -8.63 -3.16
N ALA A 54 1.65 -9.75 -3.83
CA ALA A 54 2.08 -9.98 -5.20
C ALA A 54 0.89 -9.75 -6.14
N PHE A 55 1.13 -8.99 -7.21
CA PHE A 55 0.14 -8.66 -8.23
C PHE A 55 0.54 -9.27 -9.55
N PRO A 56 -0.41 -9.55 -10.45
CA PRO A 56 -0.06 -9.98 -11.81
C PRO A 56 0.86 -8.97 -12.49
N ALA A 57 1.78 -9.48 -13.31
CA ALA A 57 2.76 -8.64 -13.99
C ALA A 57 2.13 -7.58 -14.91
N ASP A 58 0.92 -7.86 -15.40
CA ASP A 58 0.18 -6.95 -16.28
C ASP A 58 -0.82 -6.07 -15.55
N THR A 59 -0.76 -6.00 -14.21
CA THR A 59 -1.68 -5.18 -13.44
C THR A 59 -1.55 -3.71 -13.81
N SER A 60 -2.69 -3.02 -13.84
CA SER A 60 -2.70 -1.56 -14.00
C SER A 60 -2.69 -0.83 -12.65
N TYR A 61 -2.71 -1.57 -11.56
CA TYR A 61 -2.84 -0.98 -10.22
C TYR A 61 -1.67 -0.07 -9.84
N PHE A 62 -0.49 -0.33 -10.40
CA PHE A 62 0.70 0.48 -10.12
C PHE A 62 0.77 1.74 -10.99
N GLY A 63 -0.24 2.01 -11.80
CA GLY A 63 -0.28 3.14 -12.70
C GLY A 63 0.44 2.86 -14.02
N PRO A 64 0.51 3.85 -14.91
CA PRO A 64 1.23 3.69 -16.16
C PRO A 64 2.73 3.63 -15.90
N GLY A 65 3.44 2.87 -16.70
CA GLY A 65 4.89 2.75 -16.58
C GLY A 65 5.33 1.39 -16.09
N PRO A 66 6.63 1.13 -16.13
CA PRO A 66 7.19 -0.20 -15.93
C PRO A 66 7.55 -0.52 -14.48
N ALA A 67 7.20 0.32 -13.51
CA ALA A 67 7.61 0.12 -12.12
C ALA A 67 7.17 -1.27 -11.62
N PRO A 68 8.10 -2.09 -11.11
CA PRO A 68 7.77 -3.44 -10.67
C PRO A 68 7.22 -3.51 -9.25
N PHE A 69 7.17 -2.38 -8.55
CA PHE A 69 6.67 -2.34 -7.17
C PHE A 69 5.96 -1.02 -6.89
N MET A 70 5.17 -1.00 -5.84
CA MET A 70 4.53 0.21 -5.33
C MET A 70 4.52 0.13 -3.81
N VAL A 71 4.84 1.25 -3.17
CA VAL A 71 4.85 1.35 -1.71
C VAL A 71 3.58 2.01 -1.23
N ASN A 72 3.02 1.49 -0.15
CA ASN A 72 1.88 2.07 0.54
C ASN A 72 2.39 2.72 1.83
N TYR A 73 2.02 3.97 2.06
CA TYR A 73 2.37 4.71 3.27
C TYR A 73 1.13 4.97 4.11
N ARG A 74 1.23 4.72 5.42
CA ARG A 74 0.13 5.04 6.34
C ARG A 74 0.16 6.52 6.71
N VAL A 75 -1.03 7.11 6.76
CA VAL A 75 -1.21 8.51 7.19
C VAL A 75 -2.38 8.57 8.17
N ARG A 76 -2.40 9.61 8.98
CA ARG A 76 -3.48 9.81 9.95
C ARG A 76 -4.69 10.52 9.34
N ASN A 77 -4.46 11.42 8.40
CA ASN A 77 -5.51 12.21 7.78
C ASN A 77 -5.24 12.29 6.28
N LEU A 78 -5.93 11.45 5.54
CA LEU A 78 -5.72 11.35 4.09
C LEU A 78 -6.07 12.64 3.38
N ASP A 79 -7.22 13.24 3.71
CA ASP A 79 -7.64 14.46 3.03
C ASP A 79 -6.64 15.60 3.22
N ALA A 80 -6.13 15.76 4.44
CA ALA A 80 -5.14 16.79 4.74
C ALA A 80 -3.82 16.51 4.01
N MET A 81 -3.41 15.24 3.94
CA MET A 81 -2.19 14.87 3.24
C MET A 81 -2.32 15.14 1.74
N LEU A 82 -3.45 14.77 1.13
CA LEU A 82 -3.66 15.02 -0.29
C LEU A 82 -3.67 16.51 -0.60
N ALA A 83 -4.31 17.31 0.25
CA ALA A 83 -4.33 18.76 0.08
C ALA A 83 -2.91 19.36 0.20
N GLN A 84 -2.13 18.86 1.16
CA GLN A 84 -0.75 19.29 1.35
C GLN A 84 0.11 18.99 0.12
N LEU A 85 -0.04 17.81 -0.45
CA LEU A 85 0.70 17.41 -1.64
C LEU A 85 0.30 18.26 -2.85
N ARG A 86 -0.98 18.54 -3.02
CA ARG A 86 -1.45 19.41 -4.10
C ARG A 86 -0.89 20.83 -3.96
N ALA A 87 -0.87 21.36 -2.75
CA ALA A 87 -0.31 22.68 -2.48
C ALA A 87 1.19 22.73 -2.78
N ALA A 88 1.89 21.61 -2.64
CA ALA A 88 3.31 21.52 -2.94
C ALA A 88 3.59 21.30 -4.44
N GLY A 89 2.55 21.20 -5.26
CA GLY A 89 2.69 21.00 -6.69
C GLY A 89 2.87 19.54 -7.12
N ALA A 90 2.67 18.59 -6.21
CA ALA A 90 2.78 17.18 -6.55
C ALA A 90 1.60 16.71 -7.40
N ARG A 91 1.81 15.66 -8.16
CA ARG A 91 0.75 15.04 -8.94
C ARG A 91 -0.08 14.14 -8.02
N VAL A 92 -1.30 14.55 -7.75
CA VAL A 92 -2.23 13.82 -6.88
C VAL A 92 -3.45 13.41 -7.69
N GLU A 93 -3.81 12.13 -7.60
CA GLU A 93 -4.98 11.63 -8.30
C GLU A 93 -6.26 12.10 -7.62
N ASP A 94 -7.32 12.31 -8.39
CA ASP A 94 -8.60 12.78 -7.85
C ASP A 94 -9.35 11.67 -7.12
N ARG A 95 -9.02 10.41 -7.44
CA ARG A 95 -9.70 9.25 -6.89
C ARG A 95 -9.32 9.02 -5.43
N VAL A 96 -10.32 8.78 -4.60
CA VAL A 96 -10.17 8.28 -3.24
C VAL A 96 -11.09 7.08 -3.09
N ASP A 97 -10.56 5.96 -2.66
CA ASP A 97 -11.35 4.77 -2.41
C ASP A 97 -11.61 4.64 -0.91
N ASP A 98 -12.84 4.27 -0.56
CA ASP A 98 -13.27 4.16 0.82
C ASP A 98 -13.78 2.74 1.07
N TYR A 99 -13.11 2.04 1.98
CA TYR A 99 -13.45 0.66 2.35
C TYR A 99 -13.61 0.55 3.86
N ASP A 100 -14.09 -0.60 4.32
CA ASP A 100 -14.25 -0.85 5.74
C ASP A 100 -12.94 -0.75 6.51
N PHE A 101 -11.83 -1.12 5.88
CA PHE A 101 -10.51 -1.13 6.52
C PHE A 101 -9.71 0.16 6.31
N GLY A 102 -10.29 1.15 5.65
CA GLY A 102 -9.66 2.45 5.51
C GLY A 102 -9.91 3.14 4.19
N ARG A 103 -9.29 4.30 4.05
CA ARG A 103 -9.39 5.13 2.85
C ARG A 103 -8.03 5.18 2.16
N PHE A 104 -8.06 5.19 0.82
CA PHE A 104 -6.86 5.15 0.00
C PHE A 104 -6.84 6.28 -1.00
N GLY A 105 -5.66 6.86 -1.19
CA GLY A 105 -5.42 7.83 -2.25
C GLY A 105 -4.07 7.55 -2.91
N TRP A 106 -3.78 8.23 -4.00
CA TRP A 106 -2.56 7.98 -4.80
C TRP A 106 -1.96 9.29 -5.27
N ALA A 107 -0.63 9.30 -5.32
CA ALA A 107 0.13 10.41 -5.85
C ALA A 107 1.40 9.88 -6.51
N THR A 108 2.12 10.75 -7.21
CA THR A 108 3.34 10.38 -7.92
C THR A 108 4.46 11.31 -7.49
N ASP A 109 5.62 10.73 -7.18
CA ASP A 109 6.77 11.51 -6.75
C ASP A 109 7.50 12.17 -7.93
N PRO A 110 8.51 13.02 -7.67
CA PRO A 110 9.22 13.71 -8.76
C PRO A 110 9.96 12.79 -9.73
N GLU A 111 10.26 11.56 -9.34
CA GLU A 111 10.93 10.59 -10.21
C GLU A 111 9.95 9.70 -10.98
N GLY A 112 8.64 9.95 -10.83
CA GLY A 112 7.62 9.18 -11.54
C GLY A 112 7.12 7.95 -10.80
N ASN A 113 7.49 7.76 -9.54
CA ASN A 113 7.03 6.61 -8.78
C ASN A 113 5.66 6.89 -8.18
N ARG A 114 4.67 6.11 -8.59
CA ARG A 114 3.34 6.18 -8.00
C ARG A 114 3.35 5.49 -6.65
N PHE A 115 2.74 6.10 -5.66
CA PHE A 115 2.62 5.49 -4.33
C PHE A 115 1.18 5.61 -3.84
N GLU A 116 0.86 4.76 -2.87
CA GLU A 116 -0.46 4.72 -2.25
C GLU A 116 -0.40 5.29 -0.85
N LEU A 117 -1.42 6.05 -0.48
CA LEU A 117 -1.58 6.58 0.87
C LEU A 117 -2.79 5.91 1.51
N TRP A 118 -2.64 5.46 2.74
CA TRP A 118 -3.66 4.70 3.44
C TRP A 118 -3.93 5.32 4.82
N GLU A 119 -5.18 5.69 5.02
CA GLU A 119 -5.67 6.10 6.34
C GLU A 119 -6.46 4.93 6.91
N PRO A 120 -5.86 4.11 7.78
CA PRO A 120 -6.57 2.95 8.35
C PRO A 120 -7.76 3.41 9.20
N ARG A 121 -8.86 2.65 9.16
CA ARG A 121 -9.95 2.88 10.09
C ARG A 121 -9.63 2.23 11.41
N SER A 122 -10.03 2.90 12.48
CA SER A 122 -9.96 2.31 13.78
C SER A 122 -10.88 1.08 13.81
N SER A 123 -10.35 -0.06 14.25
CA SER A 123 -11.11 -1.30 14.36
C SER A 123 -11.87 -1.40 15.65
N GLY A 124 -11.73 -0.43 16.53
CA GLY A 124 -12.40 -0.44 17.83
C GLY A 124 -13.74 0.28 17.79
N PRO A 125 -14.49 0.18 18.87
CA PRO A 125 -15.76 0.89 19.01
C PRO A 125 -15.58 2.36 19.34
N GLY A 126 -14.42 2.86 19.23
CA GLY A 126 -14.10 4.24 19.50
C GLY A 126 -14.36 5.17 18.35
#